data_cf9558e8919e1213d7ee3f96bfdbed8b
#
_entry.id   cf9558e8919e1213d7ee3f96bfdbed8b
#
_cell.length_a   1.000
_cell.length_b   1.000
_cell.length_c   1.000
_cell.angle_alpha   90.00
_cell.angle_beta   90.00
_cell.angle_gamma   90.00
#
_symmetry.space_group_name_H-M   'P 1'
#
loop_
_entity.id
_entity.type
_entity.pdbx_description
1 polymer ?
#
loop_
_entity_poly.entity_id
_entity_poly.type
_entity_poly.pdbx_seq_one_letter_code
_entity_poly.pdbx_strand_id
1 'polypeptide(L)'
;PKTPSTIAGVICGICFVVMLPGFMIIQPNNSRVLTFFGRYAGTVISNGFYWVNPLFLKSTVTLRILNLNIDPIKVNDKVGNPIMIGAVVVWGIKDTYKASFDISGNIREFVQIQSDAALRQVAGMYAYDTNETIDKVTLRSDESGEITQRLEDELNSRLAIAGIEIVEARINYLAYASEIA
;
A
#
# COMPACT_ATOMS: atom_id res chain seq x y z
N PRO A 1 -38.17 47.82 -12.00
CA PRO A 1 -38.56 46.67 -11.19
C PRO A 1 -38.17 45.41 -11.94
N LYS A 2 -37.15 44.69 -11.43
CA LYS A 2 -36.78 43.38 -12.00
C LYS A 2 -37.95 42.45 -11.79
N THR A 3 -38.48 41.89 -12.87
CA THR A 3 -39.61 40.97 -12.80
C THR A 3 -39.27 39.74 -11.99
N PRO A 4 -40.18 39.11 -11.22
CA PRO A 4 -39.88 37.93 -10.38
C PRO A 4 -39.31 36.78 -11.20
N SER A 5 -39.58 36.71 -12.50
CA SER A 5 -39.01 35.72 -13.41
C SER A 5 -37.50 35.86 -13.62
N THR A 6 -36.97 37.08 -13.66
CA THR A 6 -35.51 37.30 -13.80
C THR A 6 -34.74 36.92 -12.53
N ILE A 7 -35.32 37.16 -11.36
CA ILE A 7 -34.75 36.77 -10.08
C ILE A 7 -34.74 35.24 -9.96
N ALA A 8 -35.82 34.56 -10.31
CA ALA A 8 -35.92 33.11 -10.33
C ALA A 8 -34.90 32.49 -11.30
N GLY A 9 -34.68 33.06 -12.47
CA GLY A 9 -33.69 32.60 -13.44
C GLY A 9 -32.27 32.71 -12.92
N VAL A 10 -31.93 33.79 -12.23
CA VAL A 10 -30.59 33.98 -11.62
C VAL A 10 -30.36 32.95 -10.51
N ILE A 11 -31.34 32.71 -9.64
CA ILE A 11 -31.24 31.72 -8.57
C ILE A 11 -31.06 30.34 -9.14
N CYS A 12 -31.84 29.96 -10.16
CA CYS A 12 -31.74 28.66 -10.83
C CYS A 12 -30.36 28.47 -11.48
N GLY A 13 -29.82 29.51 -12.12
CA GLY A 13 -28.44 29.48 -12.68
C GLY A 13 -27.37 29.29 -11.65
N ILE A 14 -27.48 29.97 -10.50
CA ILE A 14 -26.53 29.78 -9.37
C ILE A 14 -26.61 28.36 -8.81
N CYS A 15 -27.81 27.84 -8.57
CA CYS A 15 -28.01 26.46 -8.11
C CYS A 15 -27.43 25.45 -9.09
N PHE A 16 -27.61 25.65 -10.39
CA PHE A 16 -27.03 24.79 -11.41
C PHE A 16 -25.50 24.77 -11.35
N VAL A 17 -24.85 25.92 -11.27
CA VAL A 17 -23.38 26.04 -11.17
C VAL A 17 -22.86 25.35 -9.91
N VAL A 18 -23.57 25.50 -8.78
CA VAL A 18 -23.17 24.84 -7.51
C VAL A 18 -23.31 23.32 -7.58
N MET A 19 -24.23 22.79 -8.39
CA MET A 19 -24.41 21.34 -8.54
C MET A 19 -23.38 20.66 -9.44
N LEU A 20 -22.70 21.39 -10.33
CA LEU A 20 -21.71 20.83 -11.26
C LEU A 20 -20.56 20.06 -10.58
N PRO A 21 -19.93 20.56 -9.50
CA PRO A 21 -18.86 19.83 -8.82
C PRO A 21 -19.33 18.52 -8.18
N GLY A 22 -20.63 18.25 -8.10
CA GLY A 22 -21.20 16.99 -7.60
C GLY A 22 -20.89 15.79 -8.48
N PHE A 23 -20.67 15.99 -9.79
CA PHE A 23 -20.39 14.88 -10.70
C PHE A 23 -18.99 14.30 -10.47
N MET A 24 -18.89 12.98 -10.55
CA MET A 24 -17.62 12.26 -10.49
C MET A 24 -17.63 11.00 -11.34
N ILE A 25 -16.48 10.68 -11.91
CA ILE A 25 -16.23 9.44 -12.65
C ILE A 25 -15.26 8.60 -11.83
N ILE A 26 -15.60 7.33 -11.67
CA ILE A 26 -14.73 6.35 -11.00
C ILE A 26 -14.29 5.35 -12.05
N GLN A 27 -12.98 5.30 -12.29
CA GLN A 27 -12.37 4.35 -13.22
C GLN A 27 -12.27 2.96 -12.58
N PRO A 28 -12.21 1.88 -13.38
CA PRO A 28 -11.95 0.54 -12.86
C PRO A 28 -10.68 0.47 -11.99
N ASN A 29 -10.76 -0.30 -10.91
CA ASN A 29 -9.70 -0.44 -9.91
C ASN A 29 -9.26 0.86 -9.24
N ASN A 30 -10.15 1.84 -9.16
CA ASN A 30 -10.02 3.02 -8.33
C ASN A 30 -11.23 3.13 -7.40
N SER A 31 -11.04 3.78 -6.29
CA SER A 31 -12.09 4.14 -5.34
C SER A 31 -12.09 5.64 -5.08
N ARG A 32 -13.22 6.16 -4.65
CA ARG A 32 -13.38 7.53 -4.18
C ARG A 32 -13.76 7.53 -2.72
N VAL A 33 -12.86 8.03 -1.91
CA VAL A 33 -13.10 8.30 -0.48
C VAL A 33 -13.75 9.67 -0.36
N LEU A 34 -14.90 9.72 0.29
CA LEU A 34 -15.72 10.91 0.46
C LEU A 34 -15.63 11.40 1.90
N THR A 35 -15.30 12.68 2.07
CA THR A 35 -15.31 13.34 3.39
C THR A 35 -16.23 14.55 3.36
N PHE A 36 -16.94 14.75 4.45
CA PHE A 36 -17.85 15.87 4.64
C PHE A 36 -17.42 16.67 5.88
N PHE A 37 -16.96 17.90 5.66
CA PHE A 37 -16.43 18.77 6.73
C PHE A 37 -15.47 18.04 7.69
N GLY A 38 -14.51 17.28 7.13
CA GLY A 38 -13.52 16.54 7.91
C GLY A 38 -14.00 15.19 8.47
N ARG A 39 -15.28 14.82 8.28
CA ARG A 39 -15.80 13.50 8.67
C ARG A 39 -15.80 12.56 7.46
N TYR A 40 -15.38 11.33 7.68
CA TYR A 40 -15.54 10.27 6.68
C TYR A 40 -17.02 9.99 6.43
N ALA A 41 -17.44 10.10 5.18
CA ALA A 41 -18.82 9.88 4.76
C ALA A 41 -19.04 8.52 4.08
N GLY A 42 -17.98 7.95 3.54
CA GLY A 42 -18.02 6.65 2.87
C GLY A 42 -17.00 6.54 1.74
N THR A 43 -16.89 5.33 1.17
CA THR A 43 -16.06 5.06 -0.01
C THR A 43 -16.90 4.43 -1.10
N VAL A 44 -16.80 4.95 -2.32
CA VAL A 44 -17.42 4.37 -3.52
C VAL A 44 -16.35 3.60 -4.28
N ILE A 45 -16.52 2.27 -4.36
CA ILE A 45 -15.58 1.35 -5.02
C ILE A 45 -16.05 1.01 -6.43
N SER A 46 -17.38 1.00 -6.66
CA SER A 46 -17.94 0.66 -7.96
C SER A 46 -17.58 1.69 -9.01
N ASN A 47 -17.08 1.23 -10.15
CA ASN A 47 -16.79 2.09 -11.29
C ASN A 47 -18.08 2.61 -11.94
N GLY A 48 -18.01 3.80 -12.51
CA GLY A 48 -19.15 4.42 -13.17
C GLY A 48 -19.18 5.93 -13.03
N PHE A 49 -20.32 6.49 -13.42
CA PHE A 49 -20.63 7.90 -13.33
C PHE A 49 -21.60 8.13 -12.17
N TYR A 50 -21.21 8.99 -11.24
CA TYR A 50 -21.98 9.27 -10.02
C TYR A 50 -22.19 10.76 -9.84
N TRP A 51 -23.25 11.08 -9.15
CA TRP A 51 -23.46 12.42 -8.60
C TRP A 51 -23.54 12.32 -7.07
N VAL A 52 -22.76 13.13 -6.39
CA VAL A 52 -22.73 13.21 -4.92
C VAL A 52 -22.85 14.68 -4.52
N ASN A 53 -23.17 14.92 -3.27
CA ASN A 53 -23.23 16.29 -2.76
C ASN A 53 -21.93 17.06 -3.09
N PRO A 54 -22.03 18.23 -3.75
CA PRO A 54 -20.87 19.03 -4.16
C PRO A 54 -19.96 19.47 -3.00
N LEU A 55 -20.46 19.47 -1.75
CA LEU A 55 -19.70 19.81 -0.56
C LEU A 55 -18.80 18.67 -0.07
N PHE A 56 -18.88 17.48 -0.66
CA PHE A 56 -17.95 16.40 -0.34
C PHE A 56 -16.57 16.65 -0.96
N LEU A 57 -15.54 16.55 -0.13
CA LEU A 57 -14.17 16.40 -0.60
C LEU A 57 -13.99 14.96 -1.10
N LYS A 58 -13.35 14.82 -2.26
CA LYS A 58 -13.21 13.55 -2.98
C LYS A 58 -11.74 13.21 -3.13
N SER A 59 -11.28 12.16 -2.46
CA SER A 59 -9.92 11.63 -2.59
C SER A 59 -9.92 10.34 -3.40
N THR A 60 -8.97 10.20 -4.31
CA THR A 60 -8.85 8.97 -5.13
C THR A 60 -7.84 8.04 -4.51
N VAL A 61 -8.23 6.79 -4.33
CA VAL A 61 -7.36 5.71 -3.88
C VAL A 61 -7.35 4.62 -4.94
N THR A 62 -6.16 4.23 -5.42
CA THR A 62 -6.03 3.13 -6.37
C THR A 62 -6.12 1.79 -5.64
N LEU A 63 -6.91 0.88 -6.22
CA LEU A 63 -7.01 -0.52 -5.76
C LEU A 63 -6.18 -1.46 -6.64
N ARG A 64 -5.36 -0.90 -7.53
CA ARG A 64 -4.46 -1.68 -8.39
C ARG A 64 -3.36 -2.30 -7.56
N ILE A 65 -2.95 -3.49 -7.96
CA ILE A 65 -1.76 -4.14 -7.43
C ILE A 65 -0.52 -3.37 -7.89
N LEU A 66 0.38 -3.13 -6.96
CA LEU A 66 1.62 -2.37 -7.16
C LEU A 66 2.82 -3.25 -6.82
N ASN A 67 3.91 -3.03 -7.53
CA ASN A 67 5.19 -3.67 -7.25
C ASN A 67 6.12 -2.68 -6.54
N LEU A 68 6.80 -3.18 -5.51
CA LEU A 68 7.88 -2.49 -4.83
C LEU A 68 9.14 -3.37 -4.91
N ASN A 69 10.19 -2.83 -5.50
CA ASN A 69 11.51 -3.44 -5.45
C ASN A 69 12.28 -2.83 -4.26
N ILE A 70 12.73 -3.70 -3.37
CA ILE A 70 13.57 -3.33 -2.23
C ILE A 70 15.02 -3.52 -2.66
N ASP A 71 15.76 -2.41 -2.70
CA ASP A 71 17.18 -2.44 -3.01
C ASP A 71 17.92 -3.26 -1.94
N PRO A 72 19.03 -3.95 -2.32
CA PRO A 72 19.77 -4.77 -1.40
C PRO A 72 20.25 -4.00 -0.16
N ILE A 73 19.82 -4.43 1.02
CA ILE A 73 20.20 -3.89 2.32
C ILE A 73 21.22 -4.80 3.01
N LYS A 74 22.18 -4.20 3.72
CA LYS A 74 23.13 -4.94 4.53
C LYS A 74 22.48 -5.34 5.85
N VAL A 75 22.47 -6.64 6.14
CA VAL A 75 21.94 -7.23 7.37
C VAL A 75 22.84 -8.35 7.84
N ASN A 76 22.70 -8.76 9.10
CA ASN A 76 23.36 -9.95 9.61
C ASN A 76 22.39 -11.13 9.58
N ASP A 77 22.87 -12.30 9.16
CA ASP A 77 22.15 -13.56 9.25
C ASP A 77 22.06 -14.07 10.70
N LYS A 78 21.42 -15.21 10.92
CA LYS A 78 21.28 -15.87 12.23
C LYS A 78 22.63 -16.16 12.90
N VAL A 79 23.67 -16.40 12.14
CA VAL A 79 25.01 -16.73 12.63
C VAL A 79 25.83 -15.46 12.87
N GLY A 80 25.42 -14.33 12.35
CA GLY A 80 26.11 -13.04 12.47
C GLY A 80 26.94 -12.65 11.24
N ASN A 81 26.84 -13.41 10.14
CA ASN A 81 27.52 -13.07 8.90
C ASN A 81 26.83 -11.87 8.23
N PRO A 82 27.58 -10.85 7.77
CA PRO A 82 27.00 -9.75 7.03
C PRO A 82 26.65 -10.20 5.60
N ILE A 83 25.38 -10.02 5.23
CA ILE A 83 24.82 -10.35 3.93
C ILE A 83 24.11 -9.14 3.33
N MET A 84 24.03 -9.13 2.01
CA MET A 84 23.20 -8.19 1.23
C MET A 84 21.96 -8.95 0.78
N ILE A 85 20.77 -8.46 1.15
CA ILE A 85 19.50 -9.07 0.83
C ILE A 85 18.54 -8.02 0.24
N GLY A 86 17.88 -8.37 -0.86
CA GLY A 86 16.84 -7.59 -1.51
C GLY A 86 15.60 -8.43 -1.79
N ALA A 87 14.48 -7.77 -1.97
CA ALA A 87 13.20 -8.45 -2.21
C ALA A 87 12.31 -7.67 -3.19
N VAL A 88 11.39 -8.36 -3.82
CA VAL A 88 10.26 -7.77 -4.55
C VAL A 88 9.00 -8.05 -3.75
N VAL A 89 8.21 -7.02 -3.51
CA VAL A 89 6.93 -7.09 -2.79
C VAL A 89 5.82 -6.63 -3.71
N VAL A 90 4.83 -7.48 -3.88
CA VAL A 90 3.60 -7.20 -4.63
C VAL A 90 2.49 -6.94 -3.62
N TRP A 91 1.90 -5.75 -3.67
CA TRP A 91 0.95 -5.31 -2.66
C TRP A 91 -0.21 -4.51 -3.24
N GLY A 92 -1.29 -4.41 -2.50
CA GLY A 92 -2.47 -3.62 -2.86
C GLY A 92 -3.18 -3.05 -1.65
N ILE A 93 -4.09 -2.10 -1.89
CA ILE A 93 -4.91 -1.50 -0.84
C ILE A 93 -6.21 -2.29 -0.71
N LYS A 94 -6.44 -2.87 0.48
CA LYS A 94 -7.65 -3.61 0.83
C LYS A 94 -8.66 -2.73 1.56
N ASP A 95 -8.18 -1.91 2.49
CA ASP A 95 -9.00 -0.98 3.26
C ASP A 95 -8.63 0.47 2.92
N THR A 96 -9.50 1.11 2.14
CA THR A 96 -9.30 2.47 1.66
C THR A 96 -9.40 3.52 2.76
N TYR A 97 -10.16 3.24 3.83
CA TYR A 97 -10.27 4.14 4.98
C TYR A 97 -8.92 4.21 5.71
N LYS A 98 -8.38 3.06 6.10
CA LYS A 98 -7.08 2.98 6.78
C LYS A 98 -5.96 3.59 5.93
N ALA A 99 -5.92 3.23 4.64
CA ALA A 99 -4.93 3.77 3.72
C ALA A 99 -4.99 5.30 3.55
N SER A 100 -6.18 5.91 3.76
CA SER A 100 -6.37 7.36 3.57
C SER A 100 -6.19 8.17 4.84
N PHE A 101 -6.43 7.58 6.03
CA PHE A 101 -6.54 8.34 7.27
C PHE A 101 -5.60 7.85 8.38
N ASP A 102 -5.19 6.59 8.37
CA ASP A 102 -4.36 6.03 9.44
C ASP A 102 -2.86 6.18 9.16
N ILE A 103 -2.49 6.53 7.91
CA ILE A 103 -1.10 6.76 7.52
C ILE A 103 -0.89 8.22 7.17
N SER A 104 0.17 8.78 7.73
CA SER A 104 0.67 10.10 7.36
C SER A 104 1.69 9.99 6.22
N GLY A 105 1.52 10.76 5.15
CA GLY A 105 2.48 10.83 4.07
C GLY A 105 2.23 9.87 2.90
N ASN A 106 3.31 9.37 2.29
CA ASN A 106 3.24 8.53 1.10
C ASN A 106 3.11 7.05 1.47
N ILE A 107 2.01 6.42 1.06
CA ILE A 107 1.76 4.98 1.28
C ILE A 107 2.92 4.11 0.78
N ARG A 108 3.49 4.43 -0.39
CA ARG A 108 4.60 3.67 -0.98
C ARG A 108 5.84 3.72 -0.10
N GLU A 109 6.17 4.87 0.44
CA GLU A 109 7.29 5.07 1.38
C GLU A 109 7.05 4.29 2.69
N PHE A 110 5.82 4.32 3.20
CA PHE A 110 5.44 3.53 4.37
C PHE A 110 5.65 2.03 4.11
N VAL A 111 5.16 1.51 2.96
CA VAL A 111 5.36 0.10 2.57
C VAL A 111 6.85 -0.22 2.49
N GLN A 112 7.66 0.64 1.88
CA GLN A 112 9.10 0.43 1.76
C GLN A 112 9.79 0.31 3.12
N ILE A 113 9.54 1.26 4.02
CA ILE A 113 10.15 1.26 5.37
C ILE A 113 9.76 0.00 6.15
N GLN A 114 8.48 -0.39 6.11
CA GLN A 114 8.02 -1.59 6.79
C GLN A 114 8.58 -2.87 6.15
N SER A 115 8.76 -2.88 4.84
CA SER A 115 9.33 -4.01 4.12
C SER A 115 10.82 -4.18 4.40
N ASP A 116 11.58 -3.10 4.46
CA ASP A 116 12.99 -3.13 4.87
C ASP A 116 13.14 -3.69 6.30
N ALA A 117 12.26 -3.29 7.21
CA ALA A 117 12.26 -3.77 8.58
C ALA A 117 11.88 -5.26 8.68
N ALA A 118 10.87 -5.71 7.92
CA ALA A 118 10.45 -7.11 7.87
C ALA A 118 11.56 -8.00 7.29
N LEU A 119 12.17 -7.54 6.17
CA LEU A 119 13.26 -8.26 5.52
C LEU A 119 14.47 -8.45 6.44
N ARG A 120 14.83 -7.39 7.18
CA ARG A 120 15.91 -7.45 8.19
C ARG A 120 15.59 -8.43 9.32
N GLN A 121 14.35 -8.47 9.79
CA GLN A 121 13.92 -9.38 10.85
C GLN A 121 13.96 -10.82 10.36
N VAL A 122 13.41 -11.11 9.18
CA VAL A 122 13.40 -12.47 8.62
C VAL A 122 14.83 -12.94 8.34
N ALA A 123 15.68 -12.11 7.75
CA ALA A 123 17.07 -12.44 7.50
C ALA A 123 17.83 -12.85 8.77
N GLY A 124 17.57 -12.20 9.91
CA GLY A 124 18.18 -12.54 11.19
C GLY A 124 17.69 -13.86 11.81
N MET A 125 16.61 -14.45 11.30
CA MET A 125 16.09 -15.74 11.81
C MET A 125 16.71 -16.95 11.14
N TYR A 126 17.27 -16.80 9.93
CA TYR A 126 17.81 -17.89 9.12
C TYR A 126 19.29 -17.68 8.82
N ALA A 127 20.06 -18.78 8.75
CA ALA A 127 21.43 -18.73 8.28
C ALA A 127 21.46 -18.53 6.75
N TYR A 128 22.48 -17.84 6.24
CA TYR A 128 22.68 -17.69 4.80
C TYR A 128 22.86 -19.03 4.11
N ASP A 129 23.79 -19.83 4.64
CA ASP A 129 24.09 -21.18 4.21
C ASP A 129 24.56 -21.99 5.43
N THR A 130 24.36 -23.29 5.45
CA THR A 130 24.83 -24.15 6.52
C THR A 130 25.38 -25.44 5.94
N ASN A 131 26.51 -25.88 6.45
CA ASN A 131 27.09 -27.18 6.13
C ASN A 131 26.58 -28.28 7.07
N GLU A 132 25.74 -27.94 8.06
CA GLU A 132 25.21 -28.88 9.04
C GLU A 132 23.81 -29.35 8.65
N THR A 133 23.62 -30.67 8.72
CA THR A 133 22.34 -31.35 8.39
C THR A 133 21.20 -31.03 9.36
N ILE A 134 21.37 -30.14 10.31
CA ILE A 134 20.43 -29.84 11.40
C ILE A 134 19.46 -28.71 10.99
N ASP A 135 19.94 -27.67 10.33
CA ASP A 135 19.07 -26.57 9.81
C ASP A 135 18.78 -26.82 8.33
N LYS A 136 17.63 -27.46 8.04
CA LYS A 136 17.21 -27.82 6.66
C LYS A 136 16.84 -26.63 5.79
N VAL A 137 16.54 -25.46 6.37
CA VAL A 137 16.07 -24.28 5.65
C VAL A 137 17.08 -23.15 5.84
N THR A 138 17.68 -22.71 4.75
CA THR A 138 18.62 -21.58 4.72
C THR A 138 18.13 -20.53 3.74
N LEU A 139 18.60 -19.28 3.88
CA LEU A 139 18.24 -18.19 2.97
C LEU A 139 18.59 -18.52 1.52
N ARG A 140 19.60 -19.35 1.27
CA ARG A 140 20.06 -19.75 -0.05
C ARG A 140 19.23 -20.90 -0.64
N SER A 141 18.69 -21.80 0.19
CA SER A 141 17.95 -22.99 -0.23
C SER A 141 16.55 -23.02 0.38
N ASP A 142 15.70 -22.06 0.02
CA ASP A 142 14.27 -22.05 0.42
C ASP A 142 13.44 -22.91 -0.54
N GLU A 143 13.77 -24.22 -0.62
CA GLU A 143 13.03 -25.16 -1.45
C GLU A 143 11.60 -25.39 -0.96
N SER A 144 11.36 -25.18 0.34
CA SER A 144 10.04 -25.35 0.95
C SER A 144 9.14 -24.10 0.83
N GLY A 145 9.69 -22.95 0.46
CA GLY A 145 8.99 -21.67 0.48
C GLY A 145 8.69 -21.14 1.90
N GLU A 146 9.30 -21.72 2.93
CA GLU A 146 9.05 -21.35 4.33
C GLU A 146 9.47 -19.92 4.64
N ILE A 147 10.62 -19.50 4.11
CA ILE A 147 11.15 -18.13 4.32
C ILE A 147 10.27 -17.11 3.58
N THR A 148 9.87 -17.45 2.36
CA THR A 148 8.93 -16.65 1.57
C THR A 148 7.61 -16.45 2.32
N GLN A 149 7.01 -17.55 2.80
CA GLN A 149 5.78 -17.48 3.60
C GLN A 149 5.96 -16.67 4.89
N ARG A 150 7.08 -16.86 5.59
CA ARG A 150 7.39 -16.10 6.80
C ARG A 150 7.53 -14.61 6.53
N LEU A 151 8.13 -14.23 5.40
CA LEU A 151 8.25 -12.84 4.97
C LEU A 151 6.87 -12.24 4.66
N GLU A 152 6.02 -12.98 3.95
CA GLU A 152 4.65 -12.55 3.65
C GLU A 152 3.81 -12.35 4.93
N ASP A 153 3.90 -13.28 5.88
CA ASP A 153 3.18 -13.20 7.16
C ASP A 153 3.63 -11.99 7.99
N GLU A 154 4.94 -11.75 8.07
CA GLU A 154 5.52 -10.61 8.77
C GLU A 154 5.10 -9.28 8.12
N LEU A 155 5.14 -9.21 6.79
CA LEU A 155 4.70 -8.05 6.03
C LEU A 155 3.20 -7.78 6.22
N ASN A 156 2.36 -8.82 6.10
CA ASN A 156 0.92 -8.67 6.29
C ASN A 156 0.59 -8.20 7.71
N SER A 157 1.28 -8.71 8.73
CA SER A 157 1.09 -8.28 10.11
C SER A 157 1.40 -6.79 10.31
N ARG A 158 2.49 -6.29 9.72
CA ARG A 158 2.92 -4.89 9.83
C ARG A 158 2.06 -3.94 9.01
N LEU A 159 1.64 -4.37 7.81
CA LEU A 159 0.93 -3.53 6.85
C LEU A 159 -0.59 -3.55 7.02
N ALA A 160 -1.13 -4.49 7.82
CA ALA A 160 -2.56 -4.56 8.15
C ALA A 160 -3.09 -3.29 8.85
N ILE A 161 -2.26 -2.61 9.63
CA ILE A 161 -2.59 -1.33 10.28
C ILE A 161 -2.94 -0.26 9.24
N ALA A 162 -2.28 -0.31 8.09
CA ALA A 162 -2.46 0.60 6.98
C ALA A 162 -3.56 0.18 6.00
N GLY A 163 -4.23 -0.95 6.24
CA GLY A 163 -5.20 -1.51 5.31
C GLY A 163 -4.60 -2.01 4.00
N ILE A 164 -3.32 -2.40 4.03
CA ILE A 164 -2.56 -2.92 2.89
C ILE A 164 -2.50 -4.44 3.00
N GLU A 165 -2.63 -5.13 1.87
CA GLU A 165 -2.50 -6.57 1.74
C GLU A 165 -1.33 -6.91 0.83
N ILE A 166 -0.52 -7.87 1.26
CA ILE A 166 0.57 -8.43 0.46
C ILE A 166 0.01 -9.58 -0.37
N VAL A 167 0.23 -9.51 -1.67
CA VAL A 167 -0.16 -10.56 -2.61
C VAL A 167 0.96 -11.58 -2.75
N GLU A 168 2.19 -11.10 -2.79
CA GLU A 168 3.39 -11.93 -2.94
C GLU A 168 4.61 -11.15 -2.44
N ALA A 169 5.56 -11.84 -1.81
CA ALA A 169 6.85 -11.28 -1.46
C ALA A 169 7.95 -12.32 -1.75
N ARG A 170 8.98 -11.94 -2.51
CA ARG A 170 10.08 -12.85 -2.86
C ARG A 170 11.42 -12.18 -2.69
N ILE A 171 12.39 -12.91 -2.16
CA ILE A 171 13.79 -12.50 -2.14
C ILE A 171 14.32 -12.59 -3.58
N ASN A 172 14.80 -11.48 -4.12
CA ASN A 172 15.34 -11.40 -5.48
C ASN A 172 16.86 -11.21 -5.52
N TYR A 173 17.46 -10.83 -4.39
CA TYR A 173 18.89 -10.66 -4.28
C TYR A 173 19.39 -11.19 -2.94
N LEU A 174 20.45 -11.99 -3.00
CA LEU A 174 21.10 -12.54 -1.82
C LEU A 174 22.60 -12.78 -2.10
N ALA A 175 23.48 -12.14 -1.35
CA ALA A 175 24.91 -12.27 -1.49
C ALA A 175 25.63 -11.99 -0.15
N TYR A 176 26.84 -12.49 0.02
CA TYR A 176 27.70 -12.01 1.11
C TYR A 176 28.07 -10.55 0.90
N ALA A 177 28.17 -9.78 1.98
CA ALA A 177 28.70 -8.42 1.90
C ALA A 177 30.18 -8.44 1.58
N SER A 178 30.64 -7.53 0.73
CA SER A 178 32.03 -7.48 0.19
C SER A 178 33.14 -7.28 1.24
N GLU A 179 32.79 -7.07 2.48
CA GLU A 179 33.74 -6.91 3.60
C GLU A 179 34.29 -8.25 4.15
N ILE A 180 33.85 -9.39 3.59
CA ILE A 180 34.34 -10.74 3.99
C ILE A 180 35.34 -11.28 2.96
N ALA A 181 35.76 -10.47 1.99
CA ALA A 181 36.77 -10.89 1.01
C ALA A 181 38.21 -10.58 1.50
#